data_6dda5193b80c294a69cb61b3a89e50f3
#
_entry.id   6dda5193b80c294a69cb61b3a89e50f3
#
_cell.length_a   1.000
_cell.length_b   1.000
_cell.length_c   1.000
_cell.angle_alpha   90.00
_cell.angle_beta   90.00
_cell.angle_gamma   90.00
#
_symmetry.space_group_name_H-M   'P 1'
#
loop_
_entity.id
_entity.type
_entity.pdbx_description
1 polymer ?
#
loop_
_entity_poly.entity_id
_entity_poly.type
_entity_poly.pdbx_seq_one_letter_code
_entity_poly.pdbx_strand_id
1 'polypeptide(L)'
;MNKAALIQNFIIIACQSKNFTTNNILNKQIIHKFLNASRFLLISVFLTILSNSCGENKSLNETPTRGNIKVSIDESFQPLIDSEVFTFTHLYTSANITPQYKPEYDVIDDFMNDSVKVIVTSKKLSDYQIQYLRDTLVIARTTTYAYDALALVTNRQNKDTLVKYNTIKDIFLGKITKWKDINPKSKLSDIRVIFDNTKSGNIRYFKELFEVKDTLRSNFYAVNNNAEVIDFVSRNPDALGIVSVNWISDKDDSLSMSFIRKINIIAISQQFINDGNYYRPYQGSIYDKSYPFVREVYFISRETFAGLGSGFINWACAEQGQRIVLKSGLVPATMPIRLVQIKH
;
A
#
# COMPACT_ATOMS: atom_id res chain seq x y z
N MET A 1 -16.37 21.30 -40.75
CA MET A 1 -17.32 21.02 -41.86
C MET A 1 -18.29 19.94 -41.38
N ASN A 2 -19.58 20.25 -41.38
CA ASN A 2 -20.61 19.58 -40.57
C ASN A 2 -21.10 18.28 -41.25
N LYS A 3 -20.95 17.11 -40.60
CA LYS A 3 -21.38 15.78 -41.10
C LYS A 3 -22.89 15.72 -41.48
N ALA A 4 -23.70 16.61 -40.93
CA ALA A 4 -25.15 16.71 -41.25
C ALA A 4 -25.42 17.25 -42.67
N ALA A 5 -24.58 18.09 -43.19
CA ALA A 5 -24.75 18.67 -44.57
C ALA A 5 -24.46 17.66 -45.69
N LEU A 6 -23.61 16.66 -45.42
CA LEU A 6 -23.31 15.58 -46.39
C LEU A 6 -24.47 14.57 -46.51
N ILE A 7 -25.18 14.29 -45.43
CA ILE A 7 -26.30 13.35 -45.42
C ILE A 7 -27.53 13.98 -46.10
N GLN A 8 -27.77 15.27 -45.91
CA GLN A 8 -28.89 15.98 -46.57
C GLN A 8 -28.72 16.06 -48.09
N ASN A 9 -27.51 16.26 -48.61
CA ASN A 9 -27.26 16.28 -50.07
C ASN A 9 -27.43 14.89 -50.72
N PHE A 10 -27.14 13.79 -49.98
CA PHE A 10 -27.36 12.43 -50.50
C PHE A 10 -28.84 12.06 -50.61
N ILE A 11 -29.69 12.56 -49.71
CA ILE A 11 -31.13 12.31 -49.70
C ILE A 11 -31.83 13.05 -50.84
N ILE A 12 -31.37 14.25 -51.17
CA ILE A 12 -31.95 15.08 -52.29
C ILE A 12 -31.64 14.43 -53.65
N ILE A 13 -30.45 13.85 -53.85
CA ILE A 13 -30.09 13.16 -55.11
C ILE A 13 -30.92 11.87 -55.27
N ALA A 14 -31.24 11.18 -54.21
CA ALA A 14 -32.07 9.96 -54.24
C ALA A 14 -33.56 10.24 -54.51
N CYS A 15 -34.08 11.43 -54.18
CA CYS A 15 -35.47 11.81 -54.45
C CYS A 15 -35.71 12.33 -55.88
N GLN A 16 -34.73 12.89 -56.56
CA GLN A 16 -34.87 13.38 -57.95
C GLN A 16 -34.88 12.27 -58.99
N SER A 17 -34.47 11.04 -58.66
CA SER A 17 -34.47 9.88 -59.57
C SER A 17 -35.83 9.19 -59.74
N LYS A 18 -36.90 9.61 -59.05
CA LYS A 18 -38.23 8.97 -59.07
C LYS A 18 -39.17 9.44 -60.18
N ASN A 19 -38.80 10.42 -61.02
CA ASN A 19 -39.68 11.02 -62.05
C ASN A 19 -39.25 10.74 -63.52
N PHE A 20 -38.57 9.61 -63.73
CA PHE A 20 -38.35 9.17 -65.15
C PHE A 20 -38.99 7.78 -65.34
N THR A 21 -40.31 7.75 -65.53
CA THR A 21 -41.03 6.63 -66.12
C THR A 21 -41.18 6.91 -67.57
N THR A 22 -40.48 6.17 -68.46
CA THR A 22 -41.02 5.44 -69.61
C THR A 22 -39.91 5.01 -70.56
N ASN A 23 -39.93 3.77 -70.92
CA ASN A 23 -39.41 3.11 -72.09
C ASN A 23 -37.89 3.07 -72.31
N ASN A 24 -37.26 2.03 -71.78
CA ASN A 24 -36.32 1.21 -72.53
C ASN A 24 -35.77 0.07 -71.69
N ILE A 25 -35.91 -1.15 -72.16
CA ILE A 25 -35.42 -2.41 -71.50
C ILE A 25 -33.89 -2.32 -71.25
N LEU A 26 -33.14 -1.55 -72.07
CA LEU A 26 -31.72 -1.34 -71.88
C LEU A 26 -31.38 -0.52 -70.59
N ASN A 27 -32.21 0.47 -70.26
CA ASN A 27 -32.02 1.30 -69.07
C ASN A 27 -32.27 0.56 -67.78
N LYS A 28 -33.18 -0.43 -67.78
CA LYS A 28 -33.42 -1.25 -66.59
C LYS A 28 -32.23 -2.13 -66.19
N GLN A 29 -31.53 -2.68 -67.17
CA GLN A 29 -30.31 -3.47 -66.87
C GLN A 29 -29.12 -2.63 -66.39
N ILE A 30 -28.98 -1.41 -66.90
CA ILE A 30 -27.94 -0.46 -66.43
C ILE A 30 -28.26 0.02 -65.01
N ILE A 31 -29.52 0.35 -64.70
CA ILE A 31 -29.95 0.77 -63.35
C ILE A 31 -29.77 -0.36 -62.34
N HIS A 32 -30.09 -1.62 -62.68
CA HIS A 32 -29.87 -2.78 -61.83
C HIS A 32 -28.35 -3.03 -61.55
N LYS A 33 -27.50 -2.84 -62.56
CA LYS A 33 -26.05 -2.97 -62.38
C LYS A 33 -25.50 -1.84 -61.48
N PHE A 34 -25.96 -0.62 -61.60
CA PHE A 34 -25.59 0.51 -60.73
C PHE A 34 -26.11 0.33 -59.29
N LEU A 35 -27.33 -0.14 -59.11
CA LEU A 35 -27.90 -0.45 -57.79
C LEU A 35 -27.14 -1.58 -57.09
N ASN A 36 -26.75 -2.62 -57.82
CA ASN A 36 -25.97 -3.71 -57.27
C ASN A 36 -24.52 -3.28 -56.95
N ALA A 37 -23.89 -2.49 -57.81
CA ALA A 37 -22.56 -1.91 -57.58
C ALA A 37 -22.57 -0.97 -56.34
N SER A 38 -23.61 -0.15 -56.16
CA SER A 38 -23.80 0.71 -54.99
C SER A 38 -24.03 -0.12 -53.70
N ARG A 39 -24.77 -1.22 -53.77
CA ARG A 39 -24.94 -2.15 -52.62
C ARG A 39 -23.63 -2.83 -52.24
N PHE A 40 -22.85 -3.29 -53.21
CA PHE A 40 -21.53 -3.87 -52.94
C PHE A 40 -20.56 -2.86 -52.37
N LEU A 41 -20.60 -1.60 -52.83
CA LEU A 41 -19.77 -0.52 -52.27
C LEU A 41 -20.15 -0.20 -50.81
N LEU A 42 -21.45 -0.14 -50.51
CA LEU A 42 -21.94 0.08 -49.13
C LEU A 42 -21.60 -1.07 -48.20
N ILE A 43 -21.68 -2.33 -48.65
CA ILE A 43 -21.29 -3.51 -47.90
C ILE A 43 -19.76 -3.51 -47.66
N SER A 44 -18.98 -3.15 -48.68
CA SER A 44 -17.52 -3.05 -48.54
C SER A 44 -17.09 -1.97 -47.57
N VAL A 45 -17.74 -0.78 -47.60
CA VAL A 45 -17.47 0.31 -46.63
C VAL A 45 -17.92 -0.11 -45.20
N PHE A 46 -19.03 -0.83 -45.09
CA PHE A 46 -19.47 -1.32 -43.77
C PHE A 46 -18.52 -2.38 -43.22
N LEU A 47 -17.99 -3.27 -44.07
CA LEU A 47 -16.99 -4.28 -43.66
C LEU A 47 -15.66 -3.64 -43.22
N THR A 48 -15.22 -2.54 -43.91
CA THR A 48 -13.99 -1.84 -43.53
C THR A 48 -14.13 -1.03 -42.23
N ILE A 49 -15.34 -0.59 -41.88
CA ILE A 49 -15.61 0.06 -40.58
C ILE A 49 -15.58 -0.97 -39.47
N LEU A 50 -16.03 -2.20 -39.67
CA LEU A 50 -15.99 -3.28 -38.67
C LEU A 50 -14.57 -3.80 -38.44
N SER A 51 -13.69 -3.75 -39.44
CA SER A 51 -12.29 -4.20 -39.28
C SER A 51 -11.39 -3.21 -38.52
N ASN A 52 -11.79 -1.95 -38.37
CA ASN A 52 -11.07 -0.96 -37.55
C ASN A 52 -11.51 -0.90 -36.08
N SER A 53 -12.42 -1.79 -35.64
CA SER A 53 -12.88 -1.89 -34.25
C SER A 53 -11.95 -2.74 -33.37
N CYS A 54 -10.79 -3.20 -33.86
CA CYS A 54 -9.74 -3.69 -33.00
C CYS A 54 -9.03 -2.49 -32.34
N GLY A 55 -9.68 -1.86 -31.36
CA GLY A 55 -9.00 -1.00 -30.41
C GLY A 55 -7.91 -1.83 -29.74
N GLU A 56 -6.67 -1.38 -29.78
CA GLU A 56 -5.61 -1.92 -28.95
C GLU A 56 -6.11 -1.96 -27.50
N ASN A 57 -6.52 -3.14 -27.04
CA ASN A 57 -6.75 -3.37 -25.63
C ASN A 57 -5.38 -3.21 -24.95
N LYS A 58 -5.09 -2.01 -24.45
CA LYS A 58 -3.90 -1.75 -23.61
C LYS A 58 -3.78 -2.73 -22.43
N SER A 59 -4.87 -3.40 -22.06
CA SER A 59 -4.89 -4.44 -21.04
C SER A 59 -4.27 -5.78 -21.45
N LEU A 60 -4.16 -6.08 -22.76
CA LEU A 60 -3.61 -7.36 -23.27
C LEU A 60 -2.07 -7.44 -23.18
N ASN A 61 -1.39 -6.37 -22.81
CA ASN A 61 0.07 -6.36 -22.65
C ASN A 61 0.53 -6.49 -21.18
N GLU A 62 -0.37 -6.53 -20.21
CA GLU A 62 -0.04 -6.68 -18.79
C GLU A 62 -0.11 -8.14 -18.37
N THR A 63 0.97 -8.63 -17.76
CA THR A 63 1.10 -9.99 -17.24
C THR A 63 1.68 -9.95 -15.83
N PRO A 64 1.72 -11.06 -15.07
CA PRO A 64 2.32 -11.09 -13.74
C PRO A 64 3.78 -10.63 -13.65
N THR A 65 4.50 -10.58 -14.79
CA THR A 65 5.93 -10.22 -14.85
C THR A 65 6.22 -9.08 -15.83
N ARG A 66 5.19 -8.44 -16.36
CA ARG A 66 5.31 -7.36 -17.36
C ARG A 66 4.18 -6.37 -17.22
N GLY A 67 4.47 -5.08 -17.35
CA GLY A 67 3.49 -4.01 -17.32
C GLY A 67 3.95 -2.82 -16.49
N ASN A 68 3.01 -1.91 -16.20
CA ASN A 68 3.26 -0.71 -15.40
C ASN A 68 2.18 -0.57 -14.35
N ILE A 69 2.54 -0.56 -13.07
CA ILE A 69 1.60 -0.33 -11.97
C ILE A 69 2.12 0.74 -11.02
N LYS A 70 1.17 1.44 -10.38
CA LYS A 70 1.41 2.25 -9.19
C LYS A 70 0.92 1.45 -7.98
N VAL A 71 1.72 1.44 -6.92
CA VAL A 71 1.37 0.81 -5.64
C VAL A 71 1.42 1.88 -4.57
N SER A 72 0.32 2.09 -3.83
CA SER A 72 0.31 3.01 -2.69
C SER A 72 0.65 2.24 -1.42
N ILE A 73 1.58 2.77 -0.63
CA ILE A 73 2.26 2.02 0.44
C ILE A 73 2.30 2.90 1.69
N ASP A 74 1.89 2.34 2.83
CA ASP A 74 2.14 2.97 4.13
C ASP A 74 3.64 3.19 4.29
N GLU A 75 4.03 4.44 4.51
CA GLU A 75 5.43 4.90 4.61
C GLU A 75 6.23 4.07 5.63
N SER A 76 5.57 3.53 6.65
CA SER A 76 6.19 2.64 7.63
C SER A 76 6.92 1.45 6.99
N PHE A 77 6.50 1.01 5.80
CA PHE A 77 7.05 -0.17 5.11
C PHE A 77 7.99 0.18 3.96
N GLN A 78 8.38 1.45 3.81
CA GLN A 78 9.24 1.90 2.72
C GLN A 78 10.52 1.08 2.57
N PRO A 79 11.39 0.88 3.59
CA PRO A 79 12.65 0.17 3.40
C PRO A 79 12.47 -1.27 2.89
N LEU A 80 11.44 -1.96 3.40
CA LEU A 80 11.12 -3.32 2.98
C LEU A 80 10.64 -3.37 1.54
N ILE A 81 9.66 -2.52 1.19
CA ILE A 81 9.05 -2.54 -0.14
C ILE A 81 10.01 -2.02 -1.21
N ASP A 82 10.91 -1.07 -0.89
CA ASP A 82 11.98 -0.66 -1.81
C ASP A 82 12.87 -1.86 -2.17
N SER A 83 13.24 -2.69 -1.19
CA SER A 83 14.04 -3.91 -1.42
C SER A 83 13.31 -4.96 -2.25
N GLU A 84 11.99 -5.13 -2.01
CA GLU A 84 11.14 -6.04 -2.78
C GLU A 84 10.98 -5.58 -4.24
N VAL A 85 10.63 -4.30 -4.45
CA VAL A 85 10.45 -3.72 -5.78
C VAL A 85 11.77 -3.75 -6.56
N PHE A 86 12.88 -3.38 -5.91
CA PHE A 86 14.21 -3.47 -6.52
C PHE A 86 14.49 -4.88 -7.02
N THR A 87 14.33 -5.89 -6.16
CA THR A 87 14.66 -7.28 -6.51
C THR A 87 13.74 -7.81 -7.60
N PHE A 88 12.43 -7.56 -7.48
CA PHE A 88 11.44 -7.99 -8.46
C PHE A 88 11.69 -7.39 -9.85
N THR A 89 11.90 -6.08 -9.93
CA THR A 89 12.10 -5.39 -11.22
C THR A 89 13.45 -5.71 -11.88
N HIS A 90 14.47 -6.07 -11.10
CA HIS A 90 15.72 -6.59 -11.64
C HIS A 90 15.59 -8.02 -12.19
N LEU A 91 14.73 -8.84 -11.57
CA LEU A 91 14.43 -10.18 -12.07
C LEU A 91 13.53 -10.14 -13.32
N TYR A 92 12.54 -9.25 -13.32
CA TYR A 92 11.55 -9.06 -14.40
C TYR A 92 11.71 -7.69 -15.04
N THR A 93 12.64 -7.56 -15.98
CA THR A 93 13.05 -6.28 -16.57
C THR A 93 11.96 -5.57 -17.39
N SER A 94 10.88 -6.26 -17.73
CA SER A 94 9.69 -5.69 -18.37
C SER A 94 8.61 -5.24 -17.36
N ALA A 95 8.85 -5.40 -16.06
CA ALA A 95 7.98 -4.94 -15.00
C ALA A 95 8.42 -3.56 -14.53
N ASN A 96 7.47 -2.62 -14.47
CA ASN A 96 7.69 -1.29 -13.91
C ASN A 96 6.69 -1.05 -12.78
N ILE A 97 7.19 -1.07 -11.53
CA ILE A 97 6.41 -0.80 -10.33
C ILE A 97 6.82 0.57 -9.80
N THR A 98 5.87 1.47 -9.66
CA THR A 98 6.09 2.81 -9.10
C THR A 98 5.53 2.86 -7.67
N PRO A 99 6.36 2.73 -6.62
CA PRO A 99 5.91 2.85 -5.25
C PRO A 99 5.56 4.31 -4.92
N GLN A 100 4.48 4.51 -4.16
CA GLN A 100 4.05 5.81 -3.64
C GLN A 100 3.89 5.70 -2.13
N TYR A 101 4.80 6.30 -1.38
CA TYR A 101 4.79 6.25 0.09
C TYR A 101 3.95 7.39 0.65
N LYS A 102 2.96 7.03 1.48
CA LYS A 102 1.97 7.95 2.06
C LYS A 102 1.58 7.50 3.48
N PRO A 103 0.97 8.35 4.29
CA PRO A 103 0.31 7.92 5.52
C PRO A 103 -0.78 6.88 5.24
N GLU A 104 -0.99 5.92 6.13
CA GLU A 104 -1.91 4.78 5.96
C GLU A 104 -3.33 5.18 5.53
N TYR A 105 -3.85 6.28 6.09
CA TYR A 105 -5.18 6.77 5.71
C TYR A 105 -5.26 7.12 4.22
N ASP A 106 -4.25 7.84 3.73
CA ASP A 106 -4.20 8.27 2.32
C ASP A 106 -3.96 7.08 1.38
N VAL A 107 -3.25 6.04 1.84
CA VAL A 107 -3.09 4.76 1.11
C VAL A 107 -4.43 4.06 0.92
N ILE A 108 -5.24 3.98 1.98
CA ILE A 108 -6.56 3.37 1.91
C ILE A 108 -7.50 4.21 1.02
N ASP A 109 -7.40 5.55 1.11
CA ASP A 109 -8.19 6.46 0.28
C ASP A 109 -7.87 6.30 -1.22
N ASP A 110 -6.59 6.22 -1.59
CA ASP A 110 -6.16 5.91 -2.96
C ASP A 110 -6.80 4.61 -3.49
N PHE A 111 -6.86 3.58 -2.65
CA PHE A 111 -7.45 2.29 -3.02
C PHE A 111 -8.97 2.37 -3.20
N MET A 112 -9.65 3.05 -2.30
CA MET A 112 -11.10 3.21 -2.35
C MET A 112 -11.54 4.05 -3.56
N ASN A 113 -10.75 5.07 -3.92
CA ASN A 113 -11.00 5.96 -5.06
C ASN A 113 -10.48 5.43 -6.42
N ASP A 114 -10.05 4.16 -6.49
CA ASP A 114 -9.51 3.52 -7.70
C ASP A 114 -8.27 4.21 -8.30
N SER A 115 -7.54 4.98 -7.50
CA SER A 115 -6.30 5.64 -7.93
C SER A 115 -5.16 4.64 -8.12
N VAL A 116 -5.20 3.53 -7.36
CA VAL A 116 -4.26 2.40 -7.46
C VAL A 116 -5.01 1.07 -7.35
N LYS A 117 -4.42 0.02 -7.89
CA LYS A 117 -4.99 -1.34 -7.83
C LYS A 117 -4.45 -2.18 -6.67
N VAL A 118 -3.30 -1.81 -6.15
CA VAL A 118 -2.59 -2.53 -5.08
C VAL A 118 -2.12 -1.55 -4.03
N ILE A 119 -2.31 -1.90 -2.77
CA ILE A 119 -1.79 -1.17 -1.62
C ILE A 119 -1.06 -2.10 -0.64
N VAL A 120 -0.16 -1.47 0.16
CA VAL A 120 0.48 -2.09 1.32
C VAL A 120 0.12 -1.30 2.57
N THR A 121 -0.45 -1.96 3.57
CA THR A 121 -0.98 -1.32 4.78
C THR A 121 -0.94 -2.27 5.98
N SER A 122 -0.99 -1.74 7.19
CA SER A 122 -1.17 -2.53 8.42
C SER A 122 -2.62 -2.70 8.86
N LYS A 123 -3.57 -2.17 8.09
CA LYS A 123 -5.00 -2.21 8.39
C LYS A 123 -5.77 -2.96 7.33
N LYS A 124 -6.61 -3.91 7.73
CA LYS A 124 -7.63 -4.51 6.85
C LYS A 124 -8.70 -3.47 6.52
N LEU A 125 -9.31 -3.62 5.35
CA LEU A 125 -10.51 -2.85 5.02
C LEU A 125 -11.61 -3.18 6.02
N SER A 126 -12.38 -2.16 6.42
CA SER A 126 -13.58 -2.36 7.25
C SER A 126 -14.69 -3.08 6.47
N ASP A 127 -15.63 -3.67 7.19
CA ASP A 127 -16.79 -4.32 6.56
C ASP A 127 -17.58 -3.35 5.67
N TYR A 128 -17.68 -2.08 6.08
CA TYR A 128 -18.29 -1.03 5.27
C TYR A 128 -17.54 -0.79 3.95
N GLN A 129 -16.21 -0.72 3.99
CA GLN A 129 -15.38 -0.54 2.79
C GLN A 129 -15.46 -1.76 1.86
N ILE A 130 -15.46 -2.97 2.43
CA ILE A 130 -15.61 -4.21 1.66
C ILE A 130 -16.99 -4.26 1.00
N GLN A 131 -18.06 -3.88 1.71
CA GLN A 131 -19.40 -3.86 1.15
C GLN A 131 -19.52 -2.82 0.05
N TYR A 132 -19.01 -1.60 0.25
CA TYR A 132 -18.96 -0.56 -0.77
C TYR A 132 -18.30 -1.04 -2.07
N LEU A 133 -17.14 -1.73 -1.95
CA LEU A 133 -16.45 -2.28 -3.12
C LEU A 133 -17.28 -3.36 -3.81
N ARG A 134 -17.97 -4.24 -3.06
CA ARG A 134 -18.86 -5.26 -3.63
C ARG A 134 -20.03 -4.65 -4.37
N ASP A 135 -20.63 -3.59 -3.85
CA ASP A 135 -21.74 -2.88 -4.49
C ASP A 135 -21.32 -2.26 -5.82
N THR A 136 -20.03 -1.94 -5.97
CA THR A 136 -19.42 -1.49 -7.23
C THR A 136 -18.80 -2.63 -8.06
N LEU A 137 -19.16 -3.90 -7.75
CA LEU A 137 -18.66 -5.11 -8.42
C LEU A 137 -17.14 -5.32 -8.32
N VAL A 138 -16.52 -4.77 -7.30
CA VAL A 138 -15.09 -4.94 -7.02
C VAL A 138 -14.89 -5.90 -5.86
N ILE A 139 -14.03 -6.91 -6.04
CA ILE A 139 -13.64 -7.86 -5.00
C ILE A 139 -12.22 -7.55 -4.55
N ALA A 140 -12.09 -6.94 -3.37
CA ALA A 140 -10.78 -6.73 -2.76
C ALA A 140 -10.25 -8.05 -2.18
N ARG A 141 -9.00 -8.38 -2.50
CA ARG A 141 -8.27 -9.54 -1.97
C ARG A 141 -7.21 -9.07 -1.00
N THR A 142 -7.27 -9.54 0.24
CA THR A 142 -6.29 -9.22 1.29
C THR A 142 -5.38 -10.42 1.50
N THR A 143 -4.07 -10.21 1.43
CA THR A 143 -3.03 -11.22 1.64
C THR A 143 -2.12 -10.77 2.77
N THR A 144 -1.98 -11.57 3.83
CA THR A 144 -1.00 -11.30 4.90
C THR A 144 0.39 -11.54 4.34
N TYR A 145 1.24 -10.52 4.43
CA TYR A 145 2.57 -10.51 3.83
C TYR A 145 3.68 -10.71 4.86
N ALA A 146 3.60 -9.99 5.97
CA ALA A 146 4.61 -10.00 7.03
C ALA A 146 3.98 -9.63 8.39
N TYR A 147 4.75 -9.84 9.47
CA TYR A 147 4.46 -9.28 10.79
C TYR A 147 5.55 -8.26 11.12
N ASP A 148 5.12 -7.03 11.39
CA ASP A 148 5.92 -5.90 11.85
C ASP A 148 5.64 -5.65 13.34
N ALA A 149 6.43 -4.80 13.95
CA ALA A 149 6.17 -4.29 15.29
C ALA A 149 6.43 -2.79 15.36
N LEU A 150 5.78 -2.12 16.31
CA LEU A 150 6.04 -0.72 16.61
C LEU A 150 7.06 -0.62 17.74
N ALA A 151 8.24 -0.13 17.43
CA ALA A 151 9.29 0.14 18.40
C ALA A 151 9.04 1.48 19.09
N LEU A 152 9.20 1.49 20.40
CA LEU A 152 9.33 2.69 21.20
C LEU A 152 10.81 3.02 21.37
N VAL A 153 11.20 4.23 21.02
CA VAL A 153 12.60 4.65 20.96
C VAL A 153 12.82 5.93 21.77
N THR A 154 13.99 6.03 22.38
CA THR A 154 14.41 7.20 23.15
C THR A 154 15.80 7.66 22.77
N ASN A 155 16.16 8.86 23.19
CA ASN A 155 17.50 9.39 23.04
C ASN A 155 18.53 8.51 23.76
N ARG A 156 19.78 8.48 23.28
CA ARG A 156 20.89 7.73 23.93
C ARG A 156 21.19 8.16 25.36
N GLN A 157 20.88 9.41 25.73
CA GLN A 157 21.05 9.91 27.08
C GLN A 157 19.95 9.42 28.04
N ASN A 158 18.79 9.05 27.53
CA ASN A 158 17.72 8.49 28.33
C ASN A 158 18.06 7.03 28.70
N LYS A 159 18.12 6.76 30.00
CA LYS A 159 18.46 5.43 30.55
C LYS A 159 17.22 4.61 30.90
N ASP A 160 16.02 5.18 30.79
CA ASP A 160 14.75 4.51 31.11
C ASP A 160 14.31 3.66 29.90
N THR A 161 15.00 2.54 29.69
CA THR A 161 14.84 1.66 28.52
C THR A 161 14.08 0.37 28.81
N LEU A 162 13.63 0.17 30.06
CA LEU A 162 12.79 -0.95 30.50
C LEU A 162 11.47 -0.38 31.00
N VAL A 163 10.39 -0.54 30.24
CA VAL A 163 9.10 0.10 30.53
C VAL A 163 7.99 -0.95 30.53
N LYS A 164 7.10 -0.89 31.52
CA LYS A 164 5.95 -1.79 31.59
C LYS A 164 4.91 -1.45 30.53
N TYR A 165 4.22 -2.46 30.03
CA TYR A 165 3.10 -2.28 29.08
C TYR A 165 2.07 -1.26 29.60
N ASN A 166 1.64 -1.39 30.86
CA ASN A 166 0.65 -0.48 31.45
C ASN A 166 1.16 0.96 31.57
N THR A 167 2.46 1.17 31.75
CA THR A 167 3.08 2.50 31.73
C THR A 167 2.91 3.17 30.38
N ILE A 168 3.12 2.43 29.29
CA ILE A 168 2.89 2.95 27.93
C ILE A 168 1.40 3.29 27.74
N LYS A 169 0.50 2.38 28.14
CA LYS A 169 -0.95 2.65 28.13
C LYS A 169 -1.30 3.94 28.89
N ASP A 170 -0.74 4.13 30.08
CA ASP A 170 -1.01 5.30 30.92
C ASP A 170 -0.43 6.60 30.33
N ILE A 171 0.68 6.55 29.58
CA ILE A 171 1.18 7.69 28.79
C ILE A 171 0.13 8.08 27.71
N PHE A 172 -0.38 7.11 26.96
CA PHE A 172 -1.38 7.37 25.92
C PHE A 172 -2.71 7.89 26.50
N LEU A 173 -3.08 7.42 27.67
CA LEU A 173 -4.27 7.92 28.41
C LEU A 173 -4.03 9.26 29.12
N GLY A 174 -2.78 9.77 29.14
CA GLY A 174 -2.41 11.05 29.78
C GLY A 174 -2.34 10.99 31.29
N LYS A 175 -2.28 9.81 31.89
CA LYS A 175 -2.09 9.62 33.35
C LYS A 175 -0.62 9.78 33.75
N ILE A 176 0.30 9.44 32.86
CA ILE A 176 1.74 9.61 33.01
C ILE A 176 2.19 10.64 31.97
N THR A 177 2.79 11.73 32.42
CA THR A 177 3.25 12.81 31.53
C THR A 177 4.73 13.16 31.71
N LYS A 178 5.38 12.65 32.76
CA LYS A 178 6.77 12.97 33.10
C LYS A 178 7.60 11.71 33.20
N TRP A 179 8.87 11.80 32.83
CA TRP A 179 9.83 10.70 33.01
C TRP A 179 10.02 10.33 34.49
N LYS A 180 9.86 11.31 35.41
CA LYS A 180 9.90 11.07 36.86
C LYS A 180 8.76 10.20 37.37
N ASP A 181 7.62 10.17 36.67
CA ASP A 181 6.49 9.29 37.03
C ASP A 181 6.84 7.82 36.72
N ILE A 182 7.74 7.58 35.77
CA ILE A 182 8.24 6.25 35.42
C ILE A 182 9.43 5.87 36.32
N ASN A 183 10.39 6.78 36.45
CA ASN A 183 11.59 6.61 37.27
C ASN A 183 11.85 7.86 38.11
N PRO A 184 11.63 7.82 39.42
CA PRO A 184 11.85 8.94 40.33
C PRO A 184 13.24 9.57 40.29
N LYS A 185 14.25 8.78 39.86
CA LYS A 185 15.65 9.24 39.70
C LYS A 185 15.93 9.90 38.37
N SER A 186 14.96 9.89 37.45
CA SER A 186 15.12 10.53 36.11
C SER A 186 15.35 12.03 36.26
N LYS A 187 16.31 12.55 35.49
CA LYS A 187 16.60 13.99 35.39
C LYS A 187 15.86 14.65 34.19
N LEU A 188 15.10 13.85 33.46
CA LEU A 188 14.36 14.29 32.28
C LEU A 188 13.05 14.97 32.69
N SER A 189 12.57 15.86 31.83
CA SER A 189 11.34 16.62 32.03
C SER A 189 10.07 15.87 31.56
N ASP A 190 9.14 16.58 30.95
CA ASP A 190 7.90 16.03 30.43
C ASP A 190 8.17 15.09 29.26
N ILE A 191 7.38 14.01 29.16
CA ILE A 191 7.47 13.07 28.05
C ILE A 191 6.87 13.72 26.81
N ARG A 192 7.66 13.89 25.76
CA ARG A 192 7.21 14.28 24.42
C ARG A 192 7.08 13.06 23.56
N VAL A 193 5.85 12.68 23.20
CA VAL A 193 5.59 11.53 22.31
C VAL A 193 5.64 12.01 20.87
N ILE A 194 6.54 11.42 20.07
CA ILE A 194 6.78 11.80 18.68
C ILE A 194 6.37 10.65 17.77
N PHE A 195 5.59 10.94 16.72
CA PHE A 195 5.14 9.96 15.74
C PHE A 195 5.15 10.55 14.32
N ASP A 196 5.11 9.69 13.33
CA ASP A 196 5.40 9.99 11.94
C ASP A 196 4.36 10.88 11.24
N ASN A 197 3.05 10.69 11.48
CA ASN A 197 2.00 11.49 10.86
C ASN A 197 0.67 11.33 11.59
N THR A 198 -0.18 12.36 11.59
CA THR A 198 -1.52 12.29 12.20
C THR A 198 -2.46 11.28 11.54
N LYS A 199 -2.19 10.93 10.28
CA LYS A 199 -2.92 9.95 9.47
C LYS A 199 -2.20 8.58 9.39
N SER A 200 -1.14 8.36 10.18
CA SER A 200 -0.33 7.16 10.08
C SER A 200 -0.95 5.93 10.77
N GLY A 201 -0.57 4.76 10.28
CA GLY A 201 -0.89 3.49 10.90
C GLY A 201 -0.25 3.31 12.29
N ASN A 202 0.89 3.97 12.55
CA ASN A 202 1.61 3.87 13.81
C ASN A 202 0.80 4.44 14.98
N ILE A 203 0.30 5.67 14.83
CA ILE A 203 -0.50 6.30 15.89
C ILE A 203 -1.91 5.69 15.97
N ARG A 204 -2.52 5.33 14.82
CA ARG A 204 -3.80 4.61 14.80
C ARG A 204 -3.74 3.34 15.62
N TYR A 205 -2.70 2.51 15.43
CA TYR A 205 -2.52 1.25 16.14
C TYR A 205 -2.61 1.43 17.66
N PHE A 206 -1.87 2.39 18.23
CA PHE A 206 -1.90 2.64 19.66
C PHE A 206 -3.22 3.25 20.14
N LYS A 207 -3.86 4.11 19.33
CA LYS A 207 -5.18 4.65 19.66
C LYS A 207 -6.23 3.54 19.75
N GLU A 208 -6.22 2.62 18.81
CA GLU A 208 -7.12 1.46 18.80
C GLU A 208 -6.80 0.49 19.95
N LEU A 209 -5.53 0.14 20.15
CA LEU A 209 -5.07 -0.79 21.20
C LEU A 209 -5.41 -0.32 22.61
N PHE A 210 -5.28 0.98 22.88
CA PHE A 210 -5.52 1.57 24.19
C PHE A 210 -6.89 2.24 24.33
N GLU A 211 -7.74 2.12 23.29
CA GLU A 211 -9.10 2.69 23.26
C GLU A 211 -9.12 4.21 23.51
N VAL A 212 -8.12 4.93 22.97
CA VAL A 212 -8.04 6.38 23.06
C VAL A 212 -9.11 7.01 22.19
N LYS A 213 -10.24 7.40 22.78
CA LYS A 213 -11.40 7.98 22.07
C LYS A 213 -11.24 9.47 21.79
N ASP A 214 -10.52 10.15 22.65
CA ASP A 214 -10.33 11.60 22.58
C ASP A 214 -9.20 12.00 21.62
N THR A 215 -9.07 13.31 21.41
CA THR A 215 -7.90 13.89 20.76
C THR A 215 -6.64 13.56 21.57
N LEU A 216 -5.54 13.31 20.89
CA LEU A 216 -4.24 13.08 21.53
C LEU A 216 -3.89 14.28 22.42
N ARG A 217 -3.24 13.99 23.54
CA ARG A 217 -2.83 15.02 24.51
C ARG A 217 -1.82 15.98 23.88
N SER A 218 -1.68 17.16 24.49
CA SER A 218 -0.82 18.25 24.00
C SER A 218 0.68 17.90 23.95
N ASN A 219 1.09 16.80 24.58
CA ASN A 219 2.46 16.30 24.54
C ASN A 219 2.73 15.28 23.43
N PHE A 220 1.77 15.08 22.50
CA PHE A 220 1.93 14.27 21.30
C PHE A 220 2.19 15.16 20.10
N TYR A 221 3.26 14.90 19.36
CA TYR A 221 3.71 15.71 18.24
C TYR A 221 3.90 14.83 17.01
N ALA A 222 3.29 15.23 15.90
CA ALA A 222 3.50 14.61 14.61
C ALA A 222 4.67 15.27 13.88
N VAL A 223 5.47 14.47 13.20
CA VAL A 223 6.43 14.89 12.17
C VAL A 223 5.94 14.41 10.80
N ASN A 224 6.82 14.21 9.79
CA ASN A 224 6.32 13.83 8.46
C ASN A 224 6.52 12.34 8.14
N ASN A 225 7.51 11.66 8.75
CA ASN A 225 7.86 10.28 8.45
C ASN A 225 8.67 9.65 9.59
N ASN A 226 8.91 8.33 9.52
CA ASN A 226 9.64 7.58 10.54
C ASN A 226 11.10 8.05 10.69
N ALA A 227 11.77 8.46 9.62
CA ALA A 227 13.14 8.98 9.69
C ALA A 227 13.23 10.28 10.51
N GLU A 228 12.24 11.17 10.35
CA GLU A 228 12.14 12.40 11.14
C GLU A 228 11.84 12.14 12.61
N VAL A 229 11.06 11.09 12.94
CA VAL A 229 10.88 10.65 14.34
C VAL A 229 12.23 10.31 14.96
N ILE A 230 13.03 9.49 14.29
CA ILE A 230 14.35 9.07 14.78
C ILE A 230 15.28 10.26 14.94
N ASP A 231 15.29 11.16 13.99
CA ASP A 231 16.10 12.37 14.01
C ASP A 231 15.70 13.30 15.17
N PHE A 232 14.39 13.49 15.39
CA PHE A 232 13.89 14.29 16.52
C PHE A 232 14.31 13.69 17.86
N VAL A 233 14.09 12.37 18.02
CA VAL A 233 14.45 11.64 19.24
C VAL A 233 15.96 11.74 19.51
N SER A 234 16.78 11.64 18.47
CA SER A 234 18.24 11.72 18.61
C SER A 234 18.75 13.05 19.19
N ARG A 235 17.98 14.13 19.02
CA ARG A 235 18.34 15.50 19.47
C ARG A 235 17.64 15.89 20.77
N ASN A 236 16.63 15.15 21.21
CA ASN A 236 15.79 15.52 22.34
C ASN A 236 15.76 14.41 23.38
N PRO A 237 16.44 14.57 24.53
CA PRO A 237 16.56 13.55 25.57
C PRO A 237 15.23 13.09 26.18
N ASP A 238 14.24 13.95 26.23
CA ASP A 238 12.90 13.72 26.80
C ASP A 238 11.88 13.17 25.80
N ALA A 239 12.29 12.96 24.54
CA ALA A 239 11.40 12.42 23.51
C ALA A 239 11.23 10.89 23.65
N LEU A 240 9.99 10.45 23.43
CA LEU A 240 9.57 9.07 23.23
C LEU A 240 9.07 8.94 21.78
N GLY A 241 9.83 8.31 20.91
CA GLY A 241 9.45 8.12 19.51
C GLY A 241 8.72 6.81 19.28
N ILE A 242 7.81 6.81 18.31
CA ILE A 242 7.10 5.65 17.80
C ILE A 242 7.55 5.43 16.36
N VAL A 243 8.15 4.28 16.05
CA VAL A 243 8.63 3.94 14.71
C VAL A 243 8.31 2.50 14.36
N SER A 244 8.09 2.20 13.08
CA SER A 244 8.06 0.82 12.60
C SER A 244 9.44 0.18 12.74
N VAL A 245 9.47 -1.05 13.22
CA VAL A 245 10.72 -1.84 13.36
C VAL A 245 11.46 -1.95 12.04
N ASN A 246 10.75 -1.97 10.93
CA ASN A 246 11.30 -1.99 9.58
C ASN A 246 12.38 -0.91 9.33
N TRP A 247 12.31 0.24 9.98
CA TRP A 247 13.28 1.33 9.84
C TRP A 247 14.58 1.14 10.64
N ILE A 248 14.58 0.21 11.59
CA ILE A 248 15.67 0.05 12.56
C ILE A 248 16.09 -1.41 12.76
N SER A 249 15.68 -2.33 11.91
CA SER A 249 15.93 -3.77 12.12
C SER A 249 16.91 -4.38 11.14
N ASP A 250 17.06 -3.85 9.93
CA ASP A 250 17.99 -4.38 8.94
C ASP A 250 19.44 -4.02 9.30
N LYS A 251 20.22 -5.04 9.66
CA LYS A 251 21.61 -4.88 10.07
C LYS A 251 22.57 -4.74 8.89
N ASP A 252 22.14 -5.07 7.70
CA ASP A 252 22.92 -4.96 6.48
C ASP A 252 22.65 -3.63 5.75
N ASP A 253 21.55 -2.94 6.12
CA ASP A 253 21.26 -1.62 5.59
C ASP A 253 21.99 -0.51 6.35
N SER A 254 22.73 0.32 5.61
CA SER A 254 23.53 1.41 6.17
C SER A 254 22.67 2.48 6.85
N LEU A 255 21.48 2.77 6.33
CA LEU A 255 20.56 3.77 6.86
C LEU A 255 19.96 3.28 8.18
N SER A 256 19.44 2.05 8.23
CA SER A 256 18.95 1.40 9.44
C SER A 256 20.02 1.37 10.54
N MET A 257 21.25 0.99 10.19
CA MET A 257 22.38 1.01 11.13
C MET A 257 22.72 2.40 11.63
N SER A 258 22.62 3.44 10.77
CA SER A 258 22.83 4.83 11.20
C SER A 258 21.77 5.26 12.21
N PHE A 259 20.52 4.84 12.04
CA PHE A 259 19.42 5.14 12.95
C PHE A 259 19.59 4.44 14.32
N ILE A 260 19.89 3.14 14.33
CA ILE A 260 20.11 2.38 15.57
C ILE A 260 21.20 3.01 16.45
N ARG A 261 22.24 3.56 15.84
CA ARG A 261 23.33 4.22 16.58
C ARG A 261 22.93 5.51 17.29
N LYS A 262 21.84 6.15 16.87
CA LYS A 262 21.39 7.45 17.40
C LYS A 262 20.41 7.33 18.57
N ILE A 263 19.78 6.17 18.74
CA ILE A 263 18.65 5.96 19.66
C ILE A 263 18.87 4.75 20.58
N ASN A 264 18.06 4.66 21.63
CA ASN A 264 17.84 3.44 22.41
C ASN A 264 16.47 2.87 22.08
N ILE A 265 16.38 1.55 21.92
CA ILE A 265 15.11 0.84 21.77
C ILE A 265 14.63 0.42 23.16
N ILE A 266 13.41 0.79 23.51
CA ILE A 266 12.79 0.42 24.78
C ILE A 266 12.38 -1.05 24.73
N ALA A 267 12.67 -1.78 25.80
CA ALA A 267 12.13 -3.11 26.03
C ALA A 267 10.85 -3.00 26.86
N ILE A 268 9.81 -3.72 26.45
CA ILE A 268 8.47 -3.64 27.05
C ILE A 268 8.13 -4.98 27.73
N SER A 269 7.51 -4.91 28.93
CA SER A 269 6.97 -6.11 29.56
C SER A 269 5.72 -6.61 28.82
N GLN A 270 5.40 -7.89 28.96
CA GLN A 270 4.12 -8.39 28.47
C GLN A 270 2.94 -7.78 29.25
N GLN A 271 1.75 -7.78 28.64
CA GLN A 271 0.57 -7.16 29.23
C GLN A 271 0.04 -7.90 30.48
N PHE A 272 0.00 -9.24 30.40
CA PHE A 272 -0.65 -10.08 31.43
C PHE A 272 0.34 -10.90 32.23
N ILE A 273 1.61 -10.91 31.86
CA ILE A 273 2.66 -11.72 32.53
C ILE A 273 3.55 -10.78 33.32
N ASN A 274 3.62 -11.00 34.64
CA ASN A 274 4.45 -10.21 35.54
C ASN A 274 5.65 -11.07 36.01
N ASP A 275 6.43 -11.56 35.06
CA ASP A 275 7.62 -12.40 35.29
C ASP A 275 8.92 -11.58 35.44
N GLY A 276 8.82 -10.25 35.38
CA GLY A 276 9.96 -9.33 35.39
C GLY A 276 10.73 -9.22 34.08
N ASN A 277 10.29 -9.92 33.04
CA ASN A 277 10.94 -9.89 31.74
C ASN A 277 10.48 -8.71 30.87
N TYR A 278 11.42 -8.20 30.07
CA TYR A 278 11.19 -7.12 29.10
C TYR A 278 11.73 -7.54 27.74
N TYR A 279 10.94 -7.31 26.73
CA TYR A 279 11.23 -7.74 25.36
C TYR A 279 11.43 -6.54 24.45
N ARG A 280 12.46 -6.59 23.60
CA ARG A 280 12.64 -5.67 22.49
C ARG A 280 11.99 -6.24 21.23
N PRO A 281 11.62 -5.40 20.26
CA PRO A 281 10.98 -5.85 19.03
C PRO A 281 12.00 -6.51 18.07
N TYR A 282 12.71 -7.51 18.57
CA TYR A 282 13.54 -8.37 17.72
C TYR A 282 12.69 -9.41 17.05
N GLN A 283 13.14 -9.90 15.91
CA GLN A 283 12.40 -10.86 15.07
C GLN A 283 11.87 -12.07 15.87
N GLY A 284 12.67 -12.63 16.79
CA GLY A 284 12.23 -13.73 17.65
C GLY A 284 11.06 -13.32 18.55
N SER A 285 11.14 -12.14 19.19
CA SER A 285 10.09 -11.63 20.08
C SER A 285 8.83 -11.18 19.35
N ILE A 286 8.95 -10.84 18.07
CA ILE A 286 7.79 -10.59 17.19
C ILE A 286 7.12 -11.92 16.82
N TYR A 287 7.93 -12.94 16.49
CA TYR A 287 7.45 -14.25 16.07
C TYR A 287 6.70 -14.99 17.19
N ASP A 288 7.25 -15.05 18.40
CA ASP A 288 6.64 -15.71 19.57
C ASP A 288 5.65 -14.82 20.31
N LYS A 289 5.45 -13.57 19.84
CA LYS A 289 4.55 -12.57 20.42
C LYS A 289 4.87 -12.18 21.86
N SER A 290 6.11 -12.38 22.31
CA SER A 290 6.57 -11.88 23.61
C SER A 290 6.70 -10.36 23.63
N TYR A 291 6.99 -9.72 22.49
CA TYR A 291 6.87 -8.27 22.33
C TYR A 291 5.40 -7.87 22.06
N PRO A 292 4.81 -6.92 22.82
CA PRO A 292 3.35 -6.73 22.80
C PRO A 292 2.81 -5.91 21.61
N PHE A 293 3.63 -5.12 20.92
CA PHE A 293 3.15 -4.17 19.89
C PHE A 293 3.43 -4.70 18.49
N VAL A 294 2.93 -5.90 18.20
CA VAL A 294 3.05 -6.58 16.91
C VAL A 294 1.82 -6.29 16.06
N ARG A 295 2.01 -6.08 14.76
CA ARG A 295 0.94 -5.88 13.77
C ARG A 295 1.18 -6.67 12.50
N GLU A 296 0.12 -6.99 11.79
CA GLU A 296 0.19 -7.64 10.49
C GLU A 296 0.38 -6.58 9.39
N VAL A 297 1.08 -6.97 8.33
CA VAL A 297 1.24 -6.19 7.10
C VAL A 297 0.52 -6.90 5.98
N TYR A 298 -0.28 -6.17 5.21
CA TYR A 298 -1.12 -6.71 4.17
C TYR A 298 -0.81 -6.11 2.81
N PHE A 299 -0.81 -6.94 1.79
CA PHE A 299 -1.17 -6.52 0.45
C PHE A 299 -2.69 -6.57 0.29
N ILE A 300 -3.27 -5.52 -0.24
CA ILE A 300 -4.68 -5.51 -0.65
C ILE A 300 -4.73 -5.16 -2.12
N SER A 301 -5.38 -6.02 -2.93
CA SER A 301 -5.51 -5.85 -4.38
C SER A 301 -6.97 -5.87 -4.81
N ARG A 302 -7.29 -5.00 -5.76
CA ARG A 302 -8.58 -4.98 -6.48
C ARG A 302 -8.44 -5.36 -7.96
N GLU A 303 -7.32 -5.98 -8.35
CA GLU A 303 -7.15 -6.47 -9.71
C GLU A 303 -8.17 -7.55 -10.03
N THR A 304 -8.79 -7.46 -11.20
CA THR A 304 -9.80 -8.41 -11.68
C THR A 304 -9.20 -9.53 -12.54
N PHE A 305 -7.93 -9.42 -12.88
CA PHE A 305 -7.17 -10.39 -13.70
C PHE A 305 -5.77 -10.60 -13.11
N ALA A 306 -5.04 -11.58 -13.62
CA ALA A 306 -3.66 -11.86 -13.20
C ALA A 306 -2.69 -10.87 -13.88
N GLY A 307 -2.67 -9.63 -13.38
CA GLY A 307 -1.79 -8.56 -13.82
C GLY A 307 -0.48 -8.49 -13.04
N LEU A 308 0.27 -7.40 -13.24
CA LEU A 308 1.57 -7.17 -12.62
C LEU A 308 1.46 -7.04 -11.09
N GLY A 309 0.37 -6.45 -10.58
CA GLY A 309 0.12 -6.36 -9.14
C GLY A 309 -0.03 -7.73 -8.50
N SER A 310 -0.86 -8.59 -9.09
CA SER A 310 -1.01 -9.99 -8.63
C SER A 310 0.30 -10.76 -8.71
N GLY A 311 1.09 -10.53 -9.77
CA GLY A 311 2.41 -11.13 -9.94
C GLY A 311 3.38 -10.71 -8.86
N PHE A 312 3.46 -9.42 -8.55
CA PHE A 312 4.29 -8.87 -7.48
C PHE A 312 3.90 -9.41 -6.10
N ILE A 313 2.59 -9.42 -5.78
CA ILE A 313 2.09 -9.97 -4.51
C ILE A 313 2.47 -11.45 -4.36
N ASN A 314 2.23 -12.26 -5.40
CA ASN A 314 2.54 -13.68 -5.38
C ASN A 314 4.03 -13.93 -5.18
N TRP A 315 4.88 -13.14 -5.85
CA TRP A 315 6.34 -13.22 -5.71
C TRP A 315 6.80 -12.78 -4.32
N ALA A 316 6.30 -11.67 -3.80
CA ALA A 316 6.63 -11.17 -2.46
C ALA A 316 6.21 -12.13 -1.35
N CYS A 317 5.09 -12.85 -1.53
CA CYS A 317 4.62 -13.88 -0.61
C CYS A 317 5.25 -15.27 -0.85
N ALA A 318 6.02 -15.45 -1.93
CA ALA A 318 6.78 -16.66 -2.19
C ALA A 318 8.15 -16.64 -1.47
N GLU A 319 8.91 -17.73 -1.56
CA GLU A 319 10.17 -17.92 -0.85
C GLU A 319 11.16 -16.74 -1.05
N GLN A 320 11.27 -16.22 -2.26
CA GLN A 320 12.23 -15.16 -2.59
C GLN A 320 11.90 -13.84 -1.87
N GLY A 321 10.66 -13.36 -1.95
CA GLY A 321 10.23 -12.17 -1.23
C GLY A 321 10.25 -12.40 0.29
N GLN A 322 9.80 -13.55 0.78
CA GLN A 322 9.82 -13.84 2.22
C GLN A 322 11.23 -13.92 2.82
N ARG A 323 12.25 -14.23 2.02
CA ARG A 323 13.66 -14.11 2.43
C ARG A 323 14.08 -12.65 2.62
N ILE A 324 13.54 -11.71 1.82
CA ILE A 324 13.76 -10.28 1.99
C ILE A 324 13.10 -9.81 3.30
N VAL A 325 11.85 -10.23 3.56
CA VAL A 325 11.18 -9.97 4.85
C VAL A 325 12.02 -10.47 6.03
N LEU A 326 12.53 -11.70 5.93
CA LEU A 326 13.37 -12.29 6.98
C LEU A 326 14.65 -11.48 7.21
N LYS A 327 15.30 -11.05 6.13
CA LYS A 327 16.54 -10.28 6.18
C LYS A 327 16.33 -8.88 6.75
N SER A 328 15.20 -8.24 6.44
CA SER A 328 14.86 -6.91 6.99
C SER A 328 14.52 -6.93 8.48
N GLY A 329 14.55 -8.11 9.14
CA GLY A 329 14.30 -8.27 10.57
C GLY A 329 12.83 -8.35 10.95
N LEU A 330 11.91 -8.38 9.96
CA LEU A 330 10.50 -8.65 10.16
C LEU A 330 10.22 -10.17 10.13
N VAL A 331 9.00 -10.54 10.50
CA VAL A 331 8.59 -11.96 10.50
C VAL A 331 7.82 -12.27 9.21
N PRO A 332 8.32 -13.21 8.38
CA PRO A 332 7.62 -13.66 7.18
C PRO A 332 6.27 -14.30 7.52
N ALA A 333 5.25 -14.04 6.68
CA ALA A 333 3.93 -14.63 6.89
C ALA A 333 3.82 -16.08 6.38
N THR A 334 4.58 -16.45 5.34
CA THR A 334 4.45 -17.73 4.64
C THR A 334 5.70 -18.63 4.72
N MET A 335 6.78 -18.13 5.35
CA MET A 335 8.02 -18.90 5.51
C MET A 335 8.27 -19.21 6.98
N PRO A 336 8.54 -20.47 7.37
CA PRO A 336 8.83 -20.83 8.76
C PRO A 336 10.16 -20.23 9.21
N ILE A 337 10.20 -19.70 10.44
CA ILE A 337 11.40 -19.21 11.10
C ILE A 337 11.95 -20.29 12.01
N ARG A 338 13.28 -20.49 12.00
CA ARG A 338 13.99 -21.31 12.99
C ARG A 338 14.50 -20.42 14.11
N LEU A 339 13.93 -20.56 15.30
CA LEU A 339 14.48 -19.95 16.49
C LEU A 339 15.66 -20.81 17.00
N VAL A 340 16.83 -20.22 17.07
CA VAL A 340 18.02 -20.86 17.67
C VAL A 340 18.21 -20.25 19.07
N GLN A 341 18.00 -21.05 20.12
CA GLN A 341 18.36 -20.65 21.48
C GLN A 341 19.88 -20.77 21.63
N ILE A 342 20.54 -19.64 21.75
CA ILE A 342 21.95 -19.61 22.16
C ILE A 342 21.94 -19.71 23.69
N LYS A 343 22.33 -20.89 24.22
CA LYS A 343 22.62 -21.02 25.64
C LYS A 343 23.95 -20.32 25.91
N HIS A 344 23.93 -19.27 26.70
CA HIS A 344 25.12 -18.60 27.26
C HIS A 344 25.56 -19.31 28.52
#